data_c2de62133c6fe68578c6184b984d3053
#
_entry.id   c2de62133c6fe68578c6184b984d3053
#
_cell.length_a   1.000
_cell.length_b   1.000
_cell.length_c   1.000
_cell.angle_alpha   90.00
_cell.angle_beta   90.00
_cell.angle_gamma   90.00
#
_symmetry.space_group_name_H-M   'P 1'
#
loop_
_entity.id
_entity.type
_entity.pdbx_description
1 polymer ?
#
loop_
_entity_poly.entity_id
_entity_poly.type
_entity_poly.pdbx_seq_one_letter_code
_entity_poly.pdbx_strand_id
1 'polypeptide(L)'
;MTRAIATRHGVKVHGFANAGNHLHLIVAFPRPAAYAPYIRALTGGLAIAVLGTGRRGGRWKGRDAQVKHAAHKERPRFWDHRPFTRIASWGRDFAGLKNYLALNRLESRGFAKSIGRQGLALIDGLVAAGKLPREGARQLLATGFCLSG
;
A
#
# COMPACT_ATOMS: atom_id res chain seq x y z
N MET A 1 4.11 6.75 7.21
CA MET A 1 2.85 6.49 7.93
C MET A 1 2.50 4.99 7.96
N THR A 2 2.26 4.31 6.85
CA THR A 2 1.84 2.88 6.79
C THR A 2 2.76 1.94 7.58
N ARG A 3 4.08 2.08 7.44
CA ARG A 3 5.07 1.28 8.18
C ARG A 3 5.03 1.57 9.69
N ALA A 4 4.90 2.83 10.10
CA ALA A 4 4.83 3.19 11.53
C ALA A 4 3.58 2.60 12.21
N ILE A 5 2.43 2.59 11.50
CA ILE A 5 1.22 1.94 11.99
C ILE A 5 1.43 0.43 12.08
N ALA A 6 2.06 -0.19 11.07
CA ALA A 6 2.34 -1.62 11.05
C ALA A 6 3.22 -2.03 12.26
N THR A 7 4.31 -1.29 12.50
CA THR A 7 5.20 -1.52 13.65
C THR A 7 4.45 -1.46 14.98
N ARG A 8 3.57 -0.45 15.16
CA ARG A 8 2.75 -0.29 16.37
C ARG A 8 1.86 -1.49 16.66
N HIS A 9 1.37 -2.15 15.61
CA HIS A 9 0.50 -3.33 15.72
C HIS A 9 1.24 -4.66 15.56
N GLY A 10 2.58 -4.66 15.51
CA GLY A 10 3.39 -5.85 15.30
C GLY A 10 3.20 -6.50 13.94
N VAL A 11 2.68 -5.77 12.95
CA VAL A 11 2.37 -6.26 11.61
C VAL A 11 3.59 -6.13 10.71
N LYS A 12 3.98 -7.23 10.05
CA LYS A 12 5.07 -7.23 9.08
C LYS A 12 4.55 -6.86 7.70
N VAL A 13 5.07 -5.78 7.11
CA VAL A 13 4.75 -5.35 5.75
C VAL A 13 5.76 -5.94 4.78
N HIS A 14 5.30 -6.86 3.92
CA HIS A 14 6.11 -7.50 2.87
C HIS A 14 6.11 -6.72 1.57
N GLY A 15 5.06 -5.96 1.31
CA GLY A 15 4.94 -5.17 0.11
C GLY A 15 3.83 -4.13 0.18
N PHE A 16 3.99 -3.09 -0.65
CA PHE A 16 3.10 -1.94 -0.70
C PHE A 16 3.10 -1.35 -2.09
N ALA A 17 1.93 -1.03 -2.64
CA ALA A 17 1.79 -0.22 -3.85
C ALA A 17 0.61 0.74 -3.68
N ASN A 18 0.82 1.99 -4.07
CA ASN A 18 -0.22 3.00 -4.17
C ASN A 18 -0.58 3.18 -5.65
N ALA A 19 -1.82 2.87 -5.99
CA ALA A 19 -2.35 3.00 -7.35
C ALA A 19 -3.18 4.29 -7.55
N GLY A 20 -3.00 5.28 -6.67
CA GLY A 20 -3.73 6.54 -6.73
C GLY A 20 -5.04 6.49 -5.95
N ASN A 21 -6.02 5.80 -6.49
CA ASN A 21 -7.36 5.65 -5.90
C ASN A 21 -7.49 4.46 -4.95
N HIS A 22 -6.52 3.55 -4.91
CA HIS A 22 -6.51 2.40 -4.00
C HIS A 22 -5.09 1.99 -3.58
N LEU A 23 -5.02 1.20 -2.54
CA LEU A 23 -3.79 0.80 -1.88
C LEU A 23 -3.69 -0.71 -1.81
N HIS A 24 -2.58 -1.26 -2.30
CA HIS A 24 -2.27 -2.67 -2.17
C HIS A 24 -1.23 -2.90 -1.07
N LEU A 25 -1.48 -3.88 -0.21
CA LEU A 25 -0.61 -4.25 0.89
C LEU A 25 -0.48 -5.77 0.95
N ILE A 26 0.74 -6.24 1.11
CA ILE A 26 1.03 -7.62 1.50
C ILE A 26 1.56 -7.56 2.93
N VAL A 27 0.80 -8.11 3.87
CA VAL A 27 1.11 -8.05 5.30
C VAL A 27 1.03 -9.41 5.95
N ALA A 28 1.82 -9.63 6.98
CA ALA A 28 1.68 -10.78 7.86
C ALA A 28 1.34 -10.31 9.27
N PHE A 29 0.33 -10.93 9.86
CA PHE A 29 -0.12 -10.64 11.22
C PHE A 29 0.48 -11.64 12.21
N PRO A 30 0.95 -11.19 13.39
CA PRO A 30 1.48 -12.09 14.41
C PRO A 30 0.37 -13.01 14.98
N ARG A 31 -0.88 -12.53 14.95
CA ARG A 31 -2.08 -13.24 15.39
C ARG A 31 -3.31 -12.64 14.69
N PRO A 32 -4.38 -13.42 14.46
CA PRO A 32 -5.61 -12.94 13.80
C PRO A 32 -6.23 -11.72 14.48
N ALA A 33 -6.15 -11.62 15.80
CA ALA A 33 -6.68 -10.49 16.57
C ALA A 33 -6.03 -9.14 16.23
N ALA A 34 -4.82 -9.13 15.68
CA ALA A 34 -4.14 -7.90 15.26
C ALA A 34 -4.72 -7.28 13.97
N TYR A 35 -5.50 -8.03 13.20
CA TYR A 35 -6.07 -7.58 11.93
C TYR A 35 -6.97 -6.34 12.09
N ALA A 36 -8.03 -6.46 12.88
CA ALA A 36 -9.03 -5.39 12.98
C ALA A 36 -8.47 -4.08 13.55
N PRO A 37 -7.67 -4.08 14.64
CA PRO A 37 -7.02 -2.86 15.12
C PRO A 37 -6.09 -2.22 14.08
N TYR A 38 -5.29 -3.03 13.37
CA TYR A 38 -4.40 -2.54 12.33
C TYR A 38 -5.15 -1.88 11.18
N ILE A 39 -6.19 -2.53 10.64
CA ILE A 39 -6.98 -1.99 9.53
C ILE A 39 -7.66 -0.67 9.93
N ARG A 40 -8.25 -0.59 11.13
CA ARG A 40 -8.85 0.67 11.63
C ARG A 40 -7.83 1.79 11.72
N ALA A 41 -6.67 1.51 12.29
CA ALA A 41 -5.60 2.50 12.43
C ALA A 41 -5.06 2.96 11.07
N LEU A 42 -4.89 2.01 10.12
CA LEU A 42 -4.41 2.30 8.78
C LEU A 42 -5.42 3.13 7.98
N THR A 43 -6.66 2.70 7.90
CA THR A 43 -7.70 3.38 7.11
C THR A 43 -8.05 4.74 7.70
N GLY A 44 -8.17 4.85 9.02
CA GLY A 44 -8.38 6.12 9.70
C GLY A 44 -7.21 7.07 9.55
N GLY A 45 -5.98 6.57 9.71
CA GLY A 45 -4.76 7.38 9.55
C GLY A 45 -4.60 7.91 8.12
N LEU A 46 -4.91 7.11 7.10
CA LEU A 46 -4.89 7.52 5.70
C LEU A 46 -5.94 8.60 5.43
N ALA A 47 -7.18 8.39 5.88
CA ALA A 47 -8.24 9.39 5.74
C ALA A 47 -7.85 10.73 6.36
N ILE A 48 -7.31 10.72 7.58
CA ILE A 48 -6.84 11.92 8.27
C ILE A 48 -5.70 12.59 7.49
N ALA A 49 -4.75 11.82 6.99
CA ALA A 49 -3.60 12.36 6.26
C ALA A 49 -4.01 13.02 4.93
N VAL A 50 -4.96 12.43 4.22
CA VAL A 50 -5.42 12.96 2.92
C VAL A 50 -6.38 14.13 3.10
N LEU A 51 -7.33 14.02 4.03
CA LEU A 51 -8.30 15.09 4.28
C LEU A 51 -7.75 16.26 5.07
N GLY A 52 -6.54 16.15 5.63
CA GLY A 52 -5.93 17.20 6.44
C GLY A 52 -6.65 17.47 7.77
N THR A 53 -7.51 16.54 8.21
CA THR A 53 -8.35 16.69 9.42
C THR A 53 -7.65 16.21 10.70
N GLY A 54 -6.33 16.10 10.68
CA GLY A 54 -5.52 15.62 11.79
C GLY A 54 -5.53 16.56 13.00
N ARG A 55 -5.56 15.96 14.18
CA ARG A 55 -5.53 16.64 15.47
C ARG A 55 -4.14 17.22 15.70
N ARG A 56 -3.91 18.50 15.41
CA ARG A 56 -2.76 19.26 15.92
C ARG A 56 -3.10 19.79 17.29
N GLY A 57 -2.43 19.28 18.32
CA GLY A 57 -2.52 19.85 19.67
C GLY A 57 -3.87 19.65 20.39
N GLY A 58 -4.47 18.47 20.34
CA GLY A 58 -5.63 18.10 21.17
C GLY A 58 -6.97 18.77 20.82
N ARG A 59 -7.02 19.69 19.89
CA ARG A 59 -8.23 20.37 19.45
C ARG A 59 -8.44 20.15 17.96
N TRP A 60 -9.63 19.72 17.56
CA TRP A 60 -10.04 19.69 16.15
C TRP A 60 -9.99 21.11 15.60
N LYS A 61 -8.93 21.46 14.89
CA LYS A 61 -8.91 22.62 14.00
C LYS A 61 -9.28 22.15 12.60
N GLY A 62 -10.57 21.81 12.41
CA GLY A 62 -11.15 21.83 11.08
C GLY A 62 -11.14 23.29 10.61
N ARG A 63 -10.80 23.58 9.35
CA ARG A 63 -11.19 24.81 8.73
C ARG A 63 -12.69 24.93 8.97
N ASP A 64 -13.10 26.06 9.54
CA ASP A 64 -14.49 26.38 9.87
C ASP A 64 -15.02 25.76 11.18
N ALA A 65 -14.60 26.39 12.27
CA ALA A 65 -15.33 26.34 13.54
C ALA A 65 -16.76 26.91 13.42
N GLN A 66 -17.19 27.35 12.24
CA GLN A 66 -18.50 27.90 11.96
C GLN A 66 -19.53 26.90 11.47
N VAL A 67 -19.16 25.63 11.19
CA VAL A 67 -20.14 24.59 10.81
C VAL A 67 -20.65 23.85 12.04
N LYS A 68 -20.88 24.56 13.16
CA LYS A 68 -21.38 23.95 14.40
C LYS A 68 -22.88 23.62 14.39
N HIS A 69 -23.64 24.02 13.41
CA HIS A 69 -25.10 23.83 13.40
C HIS A 69 -25.74 23.57 12.04
N ALA A 70 -25.01 23.17 11.02
CA ALA A 70 -25.66 22.61 9.84
C ALA A 70 -25.96 21.14 10.11
N ALA A 71 -27.26 20.84 10.20
CA ALA A 71 -27.84 19.52 10.30
C ALA A 71 -27.04 18.46 9.53
N HIS A 72 -26.91 17.28 10.08
CA HIS A 72 -26.51 15.97 9.52
C HIS A 72 -26.35 15.90 7.98
N LYS A 73 -25.58 16.84 7.40
CA LYS A 73 -25.09 16.66 6.04
C LYS A 73 -24.12 15.51 6.11
N GLU A 74 -24.44 14.42 5.45
CA GLU A 74 -23.63 13.23 5.32
C GLU A 74 -22.17 13.63 5.09
N ARG A 75 -21.32 13.36 6.09
CA ARG A 75 -19.88 13.57 5.94
C ARG A 75 -19.43 12.67 4.80
N PRO A 76 -18.83 13.20 3.74
CA PRO A 76 -18.40 12.38 2.61
C PRO A 76 -17.52 11.26 3.14
N ARG A 77 -17.88 10.02 2.82
CA ARG A 77 -17.08 8.86 3.19
C ARG A 77 -15.77 8.93 2.41
N PHE A 78 -14.65 8.85 3.12
CA PHE A 78 -13.34 8.79 2.47
C PHE A 78 -13.12 7.46 1.74
N TRP A 79 -13.68 6.38 2.27
CA TRP A 79 -13.60 5.05 1.71
C TRP A 79 -14.96 4.64 1.14
N ASP A 80 -15.02 4.38 -0.17
CA ASP A 80 -16.25 3.93 -0.82
C ASP A 80 -16.59 2.49 -0.44
N HIS A 81 -15.55 1.67 -0.24
CA HIS A 81 -15.69 0.25 0.05
C HIS A 81 -14.88 -0.18 1.27
N ARG A 82 -15.28 -1.31 1.87
CA ARG A 82 -14.47 -1.98 2.89
C ARG A 82 -13.21 -2.53 2.24
N PRO A 83 -12.08 -2.63 3.00
CA PRO A 83 -10.87 -3.26 2.48
C PRO A 83 -11.14 -4.69 2.02
N PHE A 84 -10.83 -4.98 0.77
CA PHE A 84 -10.81 -6.35 0.29
C PHE A 84 -9.56 -7.04 0.84
N THR A 85 -9.73 -8.22 1.42
CA THR A 85 -8.62 -9.00 1.98
C THR A 85 -8.73 -10.46 1.57
N ARG A 86 -7.59 -11.08 1.29
CA ARG A 86 -7.49 -12.53 1.11
C ARG A 86 -6.27 -13.05 1.84
N ILE A 87 -6.36 -14.29 2.28
CA ILE A 87 -5.21 -15.03 2.82
C ILE A 87 -4.41 -15.59 1.65
N ALA A 88 -3.10 -15.46 1.71
CA ALA A 88 -2.16 -15.99 0.73
C ALA A 88 -1.23 -17.02 1.36
N SER A 89 -1.02 -18.12 0.67
CA SER A 89 -0.07 -19.15 1.08
C SER A 89 1.37 -18.73 0.73
N TRP A 90 2.32 -19.17 1.56
CA TRP A 90 3.74 -19.00 1.25
C TRP A 90 4.12 -19.81 0.01
N GLY A 91 5.17 -19.38 -0.67
CA GLY A 91 5.65 -20.05 -1.88
C GLY A 91 5.12 -19.40 -3.15
N ARG A 92 4.48 -20.18 -4.03
CA ARG A 92 4.04 -19.73 -5.36
C ARG A 92 3.00 -18.61 -5.30
N ASP A 93 2.01 -18.71 -4.41
CA ASP A 93 0.97 -17.68 -4.26
C ASP A 93 1.58 -16.36 -3.77
N PHE A 94 2.44 -16.40 -2.77
CA PHE A 94 3.14 -15.22 -2.27
C PHE A 94 4.06 -14.58 -3.33
N ALA A 95 4.75 -15.40 -4.14
CA ALA A 95 5.57 -14.91 -5.25
C ALA A 95 4.70 -14.19 -6.31
N GLY A 96 3.56 -14.79 -6.67
CA GLY A 96 2.59 -14.17 -7.57
C GLY A 96 2.08 -12.83 -7.08
N LEU A 97 1.78 -12.72 -5.77
CA LEU A 97 1.36 -11.46 -5.17
C LEU A 97 2.44 -10.38 -5.21
N LYS A 98 3.71 -10.74 -5.02
CA LYS A 98 4.83 -9.79 -5.16
C LYS A 98 4.95 -9.26 -6.59
N ASN A 99 4.82 -10.14 -7.58
CA ASN A 99 4.84 -9.75 -8.99
C ASN A 99 3.65 -8.85 -9.32
N TYR A 100 2.44 -9.20 -8.86
CA TYR A 100 1.26 -8.36 -9.00
C TYR A 100 1.48 -6.96 -8.39
N LEU A 101 2.06 -6.89 -7.19
CA LEU A 101 2.35 -5.62 -6.53
C LEU A 101 3.39 -4.78 -7.28
N ALA A 102 4.40 -5.42 -7.86
CA ALA A 102 5.40 -4.76 -8.70
C ALA A 102 4.76 -4.16 -9.96
N LEU A 103 3.86 -4.91 -10.63
CA LEU A 103 3.09 -4.40 -11.76
C LEU A 103 2.28 -3.17 -11.41
N ASN A 104 1.52 -3.20 -10.30
CA ASN A 104 0.74 -2.04 -9.86
C ASN A 104 1.60 -0.81 -9.57
N ARG A 105 2.83 -1.00 -9.09
CA ARG A 105 3.77 0.11 -8.91
C ARG A 105 4.23 0.72 -10.23
N LEU A 106 4.48 -0.10 -11.24
CA LEU A 106 4.86 0.36 -12.57
C LEU A 106 3.69 1.08 -13.25
N GLU A 107 2.49 0.52 -13.18
CA GLU A 107 1.27 1.14 -13.69
C GLU A 107 1.01 2.52 -13.05
N SER A 108 1.17 2.63 -11.74
CA SER A 108 0.99 3.90 -11.02
C SER A 108 2.02 4.99 -11.39
N ARG A 109 3.11 4.60 -12.05
CA ARG A 109 4.13 5.49 -12.61
C ARG A 109 3.94 5.77 -14.10
N GLY A 110 2.83 5.32 -14.68
CA GLY A 110 2.49 5.54 -16.09
C GLY A 110 3.02 4.50 -17.07
N PHE A 111 3.65 3.41 -16.60
CA PHE A 111 4.06 2.33 -17.49
C PHE A 111 2.87 1.48 -17.91
N ALA A 112 2.76 1.17 -19.21
CA ALA A 112 1.75 0.25 -19.69
C ALA A 112 1.95 -1.15 -19.07
N LYS A 113 0.86 -1.84 -18.77
CA LYS A 113 0.86 -3.17 -18.14
C LYS A 113 1.66 -4.22 -18.91
N SER A 114 1.64 -4.14 -20.25
CA SER A 114 2.43 -5.00 -21.12
C SER A 114 3.93 -4.82 -20.90
N ILE A 115 4.40 -3.58 -20.85
CA ILE A 115 5.81 -3.23 -20.60
C ILE A 115 6.24 -3.72 -19.21
N GLY A 116 5.40 -3.51 -18.19
CA GLY A 116 5.67 -3.99 -16.85
C GLY A 116 5.82 -5.52 -16.78
N ARG A 117 4.96 -6.28 -17.48
CA ARG A 117 5.06 -7.75 -17.56
C ARG A 117 6.32 -8.22 -18.26
N GLN A 118 6.70 -7.59 -19.38
CA GLN A 118 7.94 -7.90 -20.09
C GLN A 118 9.17 -7.66 -19.24
N GLY A 119 9.22 -6.53 -18.52
CA GLY A 119 10.30 -6.20 -17.60
C GLY A 119 10.41 -7.20 -16.45
N LEU A 120 9.29 -7.64 -15.85
CA LEU A 120 9.32 -8.68 -14.82
C LEU A 120 9.82 -10.02 -15.35
N ALA A 121 9.34 -10.45 -16.53
CA ALA A 121 9.79 -11.70 -17.16
C ALA A 121 11.31 -11.67 -17.47
N LEU A 122 11.82 -10.53 -17.92
CA LEU A 122 13.25 -10.34 -18.14
C LEU A 122 14.05 -10.46 -16.84
N ILE A 123 13.61 -9.82 -15.77
CA ILE A 123 14.27 -9.90 -14.45
C ILE A 123 14.27 -11.34 -13.95
N ASP A 124 13.14 -12.03 -14.03
CA ASP A 124 13.02 -13.44 -13.60
C ASP A 124 13.94 -14.33 -14.43
N GLY A 125 14.05 -14.10 -15.73
CA GLY A 125 14.97 -14.80 -16.63
C GLY A 125 16.44 -14.56 -16.28
N LEU A 126 16.83 -13.33 -15.96
CA LEU A 126 18.20 -12.99 -15.55
C LEU A 126 18.56 -13.61 -14.20
N VAL A 127 17.62 -13.67 -13.27
CA VAL A 127 17.82 -14.34 -11.97
C VAL A 127 17.94 -15.83 -12.15
N ALA A 128 17.12 -16.46 -13.00
CA ALA A 128 17.18 -17.89 -13.28
C ALA A 128 18.51 -18.28 -13.97
N ALA A 129 19.01 -17.41 -14.86
CA ALA A 129 20.29 -17.59 -15.53
C ALA A 129 21.52 -17.27 -14.65
N GLY A 130 21.34 -16.88 -13.39
CA GLY A 130 22.41 -16.48 -12.49
C GLY A 130 23.11 -15.15 -12.85
N LYS A 131 22.59 -14.42 -13.84
CA LYS A 131 23.14 -13.14 -14.31
C LYS A 131 22.75 -11.94 -13.43
N LEU A 132 21.69 -12.08 -12.63
CA LEU A 132 21.24 -11.06 -11.69
C LEU A 132 21.02 -11.70 -10.31
N PRO A 133 21.70 -11.22 -9.24
CA PRO A 133 21.45 -11.72 -7.91
C PRO A 133 20.01 -11.37 -7.46
N ARG A 134 19.40 -12.28 -6.69
CA ARG A 134 18.01 -12.09 -6.20
C ARG A 134 17.80 -10.78 -5.44
N GLU A 135 18.82 -10.29 -4.74
CA GLU A 135 18.75 -9.02 -4.01
C GLU A 135 18.74 -7.83 -4.98
N GLY A 136 19.56 -7.85 -6.03
CA GLY A 136 19.54 -6.85 -7.11
C GLY A 136 18.17 -6.80 -7.81
N ALA A 137 17.58 -7.97 -8.10
CA ALA A 137 16.24 -8.05 -8.66
C ALA A 137 15.18 -7.42 -7.72
N ARG A 138 15.29 -7.65 -6.41
CA ARG A 138 14.39 -7.03 -5.41
C ARG A 138 14.55 -5.51 -5.36
N GLN A 139 15.77 -5.00 -5.45
CA GLN A 139 16.03 -3.56 -5.51
C GLN A 139 15.43 -2.93 -6.77
N LEU A 140 15.64 -3.51 -7.94
CA LEU A 140 15.06 -3.04 -9.20
C LEU A 140 13.52 -2.98 -9.13
N LEU A 141 12.88 -4.01 -8.56
CA LEU A 141 11.43 -4.04 -8.37
C LEU A 141 10.95 -3.05 -7.31
N ALA A 142 11.76 -2.74 -6.30
CA ALA A 142 11.42 -1.78 -5.26
C ALA A 142 11.56 -0.33 -5.72
N THR A 143 12.60 -0.01 -6.50
CA THR A 143 12.88 1.33 -7.03
C THR A 143 12.13 1.64 -8.31
N GLY A 144 11.61 0.60 -9.00
CA GLY A 144 10.83 0.71 -10.24
C GLY A 144 11.65 1.34 -11.35
N PHE A 145 12.68 0.64 -11.84
CA PHE A 145 13.42 1.05 -13.03
C PHE A 145 13.76 2.56 -13.11
N CYS A 146 14.26 3.16 -12.02
CA CYS A 146 14.89 4.47 -12.13
C CYS A 146 16.18 4.30 -12.96
N LEU A 147 16.05 4.43 -14.26
CA LEU A 147 17.17 4.78 -15.13
C LEU A 147 17.43 6.26 -14.85
N SER A 148 18.44 6.53 -14.01
CA SER A 148 19.00 7.86 -13.90
C SER A 148 19.60 8.19 -15.27
N GLY A 149 18.94 9.08 -16.03
CA GLY A 149 19.52 9.73 -17.18
C GLY A 149 20.47 10.84 -16.73
#